data_84b9781c276b3c522b0487708730d588
#
_entry.id   84b9781c276b3c522b0487708730d588
#
_cell.length_a   1.000
_cell.length_b   1.000
_cell.length_c   1.000
_cell.angle_alpha   90.00
_cell.angle_beta   90.00
_cell.angle_gamma   90.00
#
_symmetry.space_group_name_H-M   'P 1'
#
loop_
_entity.id
_entity.type
_entity.pdbx_description
1 polymer ?
#
loop_
_entity_poly.entity_id
_entity_poly.type
_entity_poly.pdbx_seq_one_letter_code
_entity_poly.pdbx_strand_id
1 'polypeptide(L)'
;MTHLSCTQIKGFLLVSAHHSERSCCASFRRLPLSFYLCTMKTVLISIVLLLMLAGCGYVGRRMWLLLPMDNAYKMVVLGLLLATLMCFFFNFIVGLDRFSLPVARVFYEVGGSSIFILLYLVMLFLALDLGRLIGLVPSTFLRHSVPGTFFVFGFIGALFTYGYVHYYHKVRVEIVLPSRKPLPQPCKFVLLSDMHLGYHNTRHDLAKWVDFINAEHPDAVLIAGDIADFSINRCSKRGWRPNFDASMRPFMPA
;
A
#
# COMPACT_ATOMS: atom_id res chain seq x y z
N MET A 1 37.15 -7.76 -18.70
CA MET A 1 36.28 -7.97 -19.86
C MET A 1 34.93 -8.47 -19.32
N THR A 2 33.98 -7.60 -19.24
CA THR A 2 32.61 -7.87 -18.77
C THR A 2 31.78 -8.33 -19.97
N HIS A 3 31.40 -9.60 -20.00
CA HIS A 3 30.42 -10.09 -20.95
C HIS A 3 29.01 -9.70 -20.50
N LEU A 4 28.39 -8.81 -21.26
CA LEU A 4 26.95 -8.54 -21.19
C LEU A 4 26.25 -9.65 -21.99
N SER A 5 25.50 -10.51 -21.29
CA SER A 5 24.61 -11.47 -21.94
C SER A 5 23.23 -10.83 -22.02
N CYS A 6 22.77 -10.55 -23.22
CA CYS A 6 21.44 -10.03 -23.50
C CYS A 6 20.56 -11.19 -23.91
N THR A 7 19.62 -11.60 -23.05
CA THR A 7 18.63 -12.63 -23.37
C THR A 7 17.32 -11.94 -23.69
N GLN A 8 16.95 -11.95 -24.95
CA GLN A 8 15.67 -11.42 -25.42
C GLN A 8 14.58 -12.46 -25.21
N ILE A 9 13.71 -12.26 -24.22
CA ILE A 9 12.48 -13.02 -24.07
C ILE A 9 11.35 -12.12 -24.56
N LYS A 10 10.90 -12.38 -25.79
CA LYS A 10 9.68 -11.83 -26.43
C LYS A 10 9.15 -10.53 -25.82
N GLY A 11 9.78 -9.41 -26.19
CA GLY A 11 9.30 -8.06 -25.87
C GLY A 11 9.78 -7.44 -24.55
N PHE A 12 10.58 -8.14 -23.73
CA PHE A 12 11.18 -7.60 -22.50
C PHE A 12 12.70 -7.63 -22.58
N LEU A 13 13.34 -6.48 -22.46
CA LEU A 13 14.80 -6.37 -22.33
C LEU A 13 15.14 -6.48 -20.83
N LEU A 14 15.44 -7.69 -20.36
CA LEU A 14 15.96 -7.93 -19.02
C LEU A 14 17.48 -7.77 -19.06
N VAL A 15 18.02 -6.63 -18.62
CA VAL A 15 19.45 -6.47 -18.37
C VAL A 15 19.76 -7.12 -17.03
N SER A 16 20.16 -8.39 -17.05
CA SER A 16 20.69 -9.07 -15.88
C SER A 16 22.21 -8.94 -15.85
N ALA A 17 22.74 -8.21 -14.91
CA ALA A 17 24.17 -8.23 -14.61
C ALA A 17 24.49 -9.50 -13.81
N HIS A 18 24.98 -10.52 -14.49
CA HIS A 18 25.49 -11.74 -13.84
C HIS A 18 26.89 -11.44 -13.27
N HIS A 19 26.93 -11.19 -11.96
CA HIS A 19 28.21 -11.17 -11.23
C HIS A 19 28.62 -12.62 -10.99
N SER A 20 29.60 -13.10 -11.75
CA SER A 20 30.29 -14.36 -11.48
C SER A 20 31.11 -14.21 -10.20
N GLU A 21 30.57 -14.65 -9.10
CA GLU A 21 31.34 -14.82 -7.87
C GLU A 21 32.27 -16.03 -8.01
N ARG A 22 33.53 -15.78 -8.40
CA ARG A 22 34.61 -16.71 -8.09
C ARG A 22 34.92 -16.57 -6.60
N SER A 23 34.65 -17.64 -5.88
CA SER A 23 35.13 -17.87 -4.51
C SER A 23 36.62 -17.56 -4.40
N CYS A 24 36.95 -16.46 -3.74
CA CYS A 24 38.22 -16.30 -3.06
C CYS A 24 37.91 -16.17 -1.58
N CYS A 25 38.20 -17.22 -0.81
CA CYS A 25 38.21 -17.20 0.64
C CYS A 25 39.16 -16.10 1.13
N ALA A 26 38.56 -14.95 1.47
CA ALA A 26 39.16 -14.00 2.37
C ALA A 26 38.17 -13.82 3.51
N SER A 27 38.45 -14.51 4.63
CA SER A 27 37.84 -14.26 5.94
C SER A 27 38.06 -12.82 6.34
N PHE A 28 37.17 -11.92 5.86
CA PHE A 28 37.16 -10.56 6.33
C PHE A 28 35.95 -10.39 7.24
N ARG A 29 36.23 -10.11 8.50
CA ARG A 29 35.30 -9.77 9.59
C ARG A 29 34.14 -8.87 9.13
N ARG A 30 33.05 -9.44 8.64
CA ARG A 30 31.79 -8.71 8.35
C ARG A 30 30.77 -8.83 9.50
N LEU A 31 31.24 -9.15 10.69
CA LEU A 31 30.36 -9.33 11.85
C LEU A 31 29.73 -8.05 12.43
N PRO A 32 30.32 -6.83 12.41
CA PRO A 32 29.67 -5.72 13.10
C PRO A 32 28.51 -5.10 12.30
N LEU A 33 28.61 -4.96 10.97
CA LEU A 33 27.61 -4.24 10.18
C LEU A 33 26.28 -5.01 10.07
N SER A 34 26.33 -6.32 9.86
CA SER A 34 25.13 -7.16 9.80
C SER A 34 24.42 -7.23 11.15
N PHE A 35 25.17 -7.26 12.25
CA PHE A 35 24.62 -7.23 13.60
C PHE A 35 23.97 -5.90 13.92
N TYR A 36 24.61 -4.78 13.58
CA TYR A 36 24.03 -3.44 13.74
C TYR A 36 22.75 -3.26 12.91
N LEU A 37 22.74 -3.70 11.65
CA LEU A 37 21.57 -3.64 10.80
C LEU A 37 20.40 -4.49 11.34
N CYS A 38 20.68 -5.67 11.87
CA CYS A 38 19.68 -6.53 12.50
C CYS A 38 19.11 -5.89 13.78
N THR A 39 19.97 -5.35 14.63
CA THR A 39 19.59 -4.66 15.87
C THR A 39 18.76 -3.39 15.56
N MET A 40 19.18 -2.59 14.60
CA MET A 40 18.44 -1.40 14.18
C MET A 40 17.04 -1.75 13.65
N LYS A 41 16.90 -2.82 12.85
CA LYS A 41 15.58 -3.29 12.36
C LYS A 41 14.71 -3.74 13.53
N THR A 42 15.25 -4.50 14.46
CA THR A 42 14.50 -4.98 15.64
C THR A 42 14.03 -3.82 16.51
N VAL A 43 14.92 -2.85 16.78
CA VAL A 43 14.57 -1.64 17.54
C VAL A 43 13.49 -0.85 16.84
N LEU A 44 13.59 -0.64 15.52
CA LEU A 44 12.58 0.08 14.76
C LEU A 44 11.22 -0.61 14.80
N ILE A 45 11.19 -1.92 14.60
CA ILE A 45 9.95 -2.72 14.69
C ILE A 45 9.35 -2.61 16.09
N SER A 46 10.17 -2.69 17.15
CA SER A 46 9.71 -2.57 18.53
C SER A 46 9.12 -1.20 18.82
N ILE A 47 9.72 -0.12 18.31
CA ILE A 47 9.21 1.25 18.45
C ILE A 47 7.86 1.37 17.73
N VAL A 48 7.74 0.87 16.50
CA VAL A 48 6.47 0.92 15.74
C VAL A 48 5.36 0.16 16.47
N LEU A 49 5.65 -1.04 17.01
CA LEU A 49 4.69 -1.81 17.80
C LEU A 49 4.27 -1.08 19.08
N LEU A 50 5.21 -0.48 19.80
CA LEU A 50 4.90 0.32 21.00
C LEU A 50 4.03 1.53 20.68
N LEU A 51 4.35 2.28 19.63
CA LEU A 51 3.54 3.41 19.18
C LEU A 51 2.13 2.97 18.77
N MET A 52 2.01 1.83 18.12
CA MET A 52 0.73 1.27 17.72
C MET A 52 -0.11 0.84 18.95
N LEU A 53 0.50 0.19 19.94
CA LEU A 53 -0.16 -0.18 21.20
C LEU A 53 -0.58 1.07 22.00
N ALA A 54 0.29 2.08 22.08
CA ALA A 54 -0.03 3.35 22.71
C ALA A 54 -1.19 4.06 22.00
N GLY A 55 -1.20 4.06 20.65
CA GLY A 55 -2.30 4.57 19.83
C GLY A 55 -3.62 3.85 20.10
N CYS A 56 -3.61 2.52 20.17
CA CYS A 56 -4.79 1.70 20.51
C CYS A 56 -5.32 2.05 21.90
N GLY A 57 -4.46 2.14 22.91
CA GLY A 57 -4.84 2.49 24.26
C GLY A 57 -5.42 3.91 24.35
N TYR A 58 -4.78 4.87 23.65
CA TYR A 58 -5.24 6.24 23.58
C TYR A 58 -6.62 6.34 22.91
N VAL A 59 -6.79 5.79 21.72
CA VAL A 59 -8.06 5.79 20.99
C VAL A 59 -9.14 5.04 21.79
N GLY A 60 -8.82 3.87 22.32
CA GLY A 60 -9.75 3.09 23.15
C GLY A 60 -10.27 3.90 24.33
N ARG A 61 -9.38 4.60 25.09
CA ARG A 61 -9.76 5.49 26.17
C ARG A 61 -10.64 6.64 25.70
N ARG A 62 -10.30 7.28 24.57
CA ARG A 62 -11.05 8.42 24.03
C ARG A 62 -12.44 7.99 23.55
N MET A 63 -12.54 6.87 22.85
CA MET A 63 -13.80 6.29 22.43
C MET A 63 -14.67 5.90 23.63
N TRP A 64 -14.08 5.31 24.66
CA TRP A 64 -14.81 4.96 25.91
C TRP A 64 -15.45 6.18 26.57
N LEU A 65 -14.73 7.30 26.62
CA LEU A 65 -15.21 8.55 27.20
C LEU A 65 -16.24 9.25 26.31
N LEU A 66 -16.08 9.17 24.99
CA LEU A 66 -16.91 9.87 24.01
C LEU A 66 -18.30 9.24 23.87
N LEU A 67 -18.36 7.89 23.78
CA LEU A 67 -19.57 7.18 23.42
C LEU A 67 -20.68 7.34 24.48
N PRO A 68 -21.88 7.86 24.10
CA PRO A 68 -23.03 8.06 25.00
C PRO A 68 -23.91 6.81 25.07
N MET A 69 -23.34 5.66 25.39
CA MET A 69 -24.03 4.37 25.44
C MET A 69 -23.57 3.56 26.64
N ASP A 70 -24.28 2.47 26.94
CA ASP A 70 -23.96 1.55 28.05
C ASP A 70 -22.62 0.84 27.83
N ASN A 71 -22.00 0.42 28.91
CA ASN A 71 -20.67 -0.19 28.87
C ASN A 71 -20.60 -1.44 27.97
N ALA A 72 -21.69 -2.24 27.93
CA ALA A 72 -21.75 -3.42 27.06
C ALA A 72 -21.57 -3.04 25.56
N TYR A 73 -22.29 -2.02 25.10
CA TYR A 73 -22.16 -1.55 23.71
C TYR A 73 -20.80 -0.92 23.42
N LYS A 74 -20.21 -0.19 24.39
CA LYS A 74 -18.83 0.33 24.28
C LYS A 74 -17.84 -0.80 24.09
N MET A 75 -17.95 -1.89 24.84
CA MET A 75 -17.09 -3.07 24.71
C MET A 75 -17.23 -3.70 23.31
N VAL A 76 -18.43 -3.77 22.76
CA VAL A 76 -18.65 -4.28 21.40
C VAL A 76 -17.95 -3.39 20.36
N VAL A 77 -18.13 -2.06 20.44
CA VAL A 77 -17.48 -1.13 19.49
C VAL A 77 -15.96 -1.22 19.56
N LEU A 78 -15.38 -1.23 20.76
CA LEU A 78 -13.93 -1.37 20.94
C LEU A 78 -13.43 -2.74 20.54
N GLY A 79 -14.21 -3.80 20.83
CA GLY A 79 -13.89 -5.16 20.39
C GLY A 79 -13.87 -5.30 18.87
N LEU A 80 -14.81 -4.68 18.16
CA LEU A 80 -14.84 -4.64 16.71
C LEU A 80 -13.62 -3.88 16.16
N LEU A 81 -13.28 -2.72 16.71
CA LEU A 81 -12.10 -1.96 16.32
C LEU A 81 -10.81 -2.79 16.53
N LEU A 82 -10.70 -3.48 17.64
CA LEU A 82 -9.56 -4.36 17.92
C LEU A 82 -9.54 -5.56 16.96
N ALA A 83 -10.69 -6.17 16.66
CA ALA A 83 -10.78 -7.28 15.74
C ALA A 83 -10.34 -6.90 14.31
N THR A 84 -10.75 -5.73 13.82
CA THR A 84 -10.28 -5.25 12.50
C THR A 84 -8.78 -5.03 12.47
N LEU A 85 -8.20 -4.52 13.57
CA LEU A 85 -6.76 -4.36 13.70
C LEU A 85 -6.03 -5.71 13.78
N MET A 86 -6.62 -6.72 14.43
CA MET A 86 -6.08 -8.08 14.46
C MET A 86 -6.05 -8.71 13.06
N CYS A 87 -6.97 -8.35 12.15
CA CYS A 87 -6.91 -8.79 10.75
C CYS A 87 -5.60 -8.37 10.06
N PHE A 88 -5.05 -7.21 10.40
CA PHE A 88 -3.75 -6.78 9.86
C PHE A 88 -2.62 -7.74 10.26
N PHE A 89 -2.50 -8.05 11.55
CA PHE A 89 -1.48 -8.99 12.04
C PHE A 89 -1.70 -10.40 11.49
N PHE A 90 -2.94 -10.82 11.36
CA PHE A 90 -3.28 -12.11 10.78
C PHE A 90 -2.75 -12.25 9.35
N ASN A 91 -2.78 -11.18 8.54
CA ASN A 91 -2.24 -11.16 7.19
C ASN A 91 -0.74 -11.49 7.15
N PHE A 92 0.02 -11.01 8.15
CA PHE A 92 1.47 -11.26 8.23
C PHE A 92 1.82 -12.63 8.81
N ILE A 93 1.05 -13.11 9.81
CA ILE A 93 1.39 -14.34 10.55
C ILE A 93 0.95 -15.58 9.79
N VAL A 94 -0.28 -15.58 9.26
CA VAL A 94 -0.89 -16.78 8.64
C VAL A 94 -0.63 -16.86 7.15
N GLY A 95 -0.51 -15.70 6.49
CA GLY A 95 -0.43 -15.59 5.04
C GLY A 95 -1.77 -15.84 4.35
N LEU A 96 -2.15 -14.96 3.45
CA LEU A 96 -3.46 -15.00 2.80
C LEU A 96 -3.57 -16.01 1.66
N ASP A 97 -2.46 -16.62 1.23
CA ASP A 97 -2.42 -17.56 0.11
C ASP A 97 -3.19 -18.86 0.35
N ARG A 98 -3.50 -19.16 1.62
CA ARG A 98 -4.24 -20.36 2.04
C ARG A 98 -5.75 -20.24 1.89
N PHE A 99 -6.26 -18.99 1.80
CA PHE A 99 -7.71 -18.72 1.72
C PHE A 99 -8.18 -18.58 0.28
N SER A 100 -9.50 -18.68 0.07
CA SER A 100 -10.11 -18.32 -1.20
C SER A 100 -9.89 -16.83 -1.51
N LEU A 101 -9.88 -16.45 -2.78
CA LEU A 101 -9.58 -15.05 -3.17
C LEU A 101 -10.53 -14.01 -2.51
N PRO A 102 -11.86 -14.24 -2.46
CA PRO A 102 -12.77 -13.28 -1.83
C PRO A 102 -12.46 -13.08 -0.35
N VAL A 103 -12.22 -14.17 0.38
CA VAL A 103 -11.89 -14.13 1.82
C VAL A 103 -10.55 -13.42 2.04
N ALA A 104 -9.52 -13.80 1.29
CA ALA A 104 -8.20 -13.18 1.38
C ALA A 104 -8.25 -11.67 1.10
N ARG A 105 -9.07 -11.26 0.11
CA ARG A 105 -9.28 -9.85 -0.23
C ARG A 105 -9.91 -9.07 0.93
N VAL A 106 -10.96 -9.62 1.55
CA VAL A 106 -11.61 -8.96 2.70
C VAL A 106 -10.62 -8.78 3.85
N PHE A 107 -9.85 -9.81 4.20
CA PHE A 107 -8.83 -9.70 5.25
C PHE A 107 -7.75 -8.68 4.91
N TYR A 108 -7.31 -8.63 3.65
CA TYR A 108 -6.31 -7.68 3.18
C TYR A 108 -6.83 -6.24 3.25
N GLU A 109 -8.02 -5.97 2.72
CA GLU A 109 -8.62 -4.64 2.69
C GLU A 109 -8.99 -4.13 4.09
N VAL A 110 -9.62 -4.98 4.92
CA VAL A 110 -9.99 -4.64 6.30
C VAL A 110 -8.75 -4.42 7.15
N GLY A 111 -7.78 -5.34 7.07
CA GLY A 111 -6.53 -5.23 7.84
C GLY A 111 -5.73 -3.99 7.45
N GLY A 112 -5.53 -3.73 6.15
CA GLY A 112 -4.84 -2.54 5.66
C GLY A 112 -5.53 -1.25 6.07
N SER A 113 -6.86 -1.17 5.89
CA SER A 113 -7.65 0.01 6.26
C SER A 113 -7.64 0.28 7.77
N SER A 114 -7.59 -0.76 8.61
CA SER A 114 -7.65 -0.63 10.07
C SER A 114 -6.50 0.19 10.66
N ILE A 115 -5.30 0.05 10.10
CA ILE A 115 -4.13 0.85 10.53
C ILE A 115 -4.34 2.34 10.22
N PHE A 116 -4.82 2.64 9.02
CA PHE A 116 -5.10 4.02 8.64
C PHE A 116 -6.26 4.61 9.47
N ILE A 117 -7.31 3.81 9.75
CA ILE A 117 -8.39 4.23 10.66
C ILE A 117 -7.82 4.56 12.04
N LEU A 118 -6.97 3.70 12.60
CA LEU A 118 -6.33 3.97 13.90
C LEU A 118 -5.49 5.25 13.85
N LEU A 119 -4.66 5.43 12.81
CA LEU A 119 -3.82 6.61 12.64
C LEU A 119 -4.66 7.89 12.59
N TYR A 120 -5.70 7.92 11.75
CA TYR A 120 -6.56 9.10 11.64
C TYR A 120 -7.38 9.36 12.89
N LEU A 121 -7.81 8.31 13.63
CA LEU A 121 -8.45 8.47 14.93
C LEU A 121 -7.48 9.08 15.96
N VAL A 122 -6.23 8.62 16.00
CA VAL A 122 -5.19 9.22 16.87
C VAL A 122 -5.02 10.70 16.53
N MET A 123 -4.82 11.03 15.25
CA MET A 123 -4.65 12.42 14.81
C MET A 123 -5.86 13.29 15.14
N LEU A 124 -7.07 12.79 14.88
CA LEU A 124 -8.32 13.52 15.16
C LEU A 124 -8.49 13.78 16.65
N PHE A 125 -8.32 12.74 17.49
CA PHE A 125 -8.44 12.91 18.94
C PHE A 125 -7.35 13.81 19.52
N LEU A 126 -6.12 13.76 19.01
CA LEU A 126 -5.06 14.70 19.40
C LEU A 126 -5.42 16.14 19.03
N ALA A 127 -5.95 16.36 17.81
CA ALA A 127 -6.40 17.68 17.39
C ALA A 127 -7.55 18.21 18.28
N LEU A 128 -8.52 17.34 18.60
CA LEU A 128 -9.63 17.69 19.51
C LEU A 128 -9.15 17.95 20.93
N ASP A 129 -8.17 17.22 21.42
CA ASP A 129 -7.58 17.43 22.74
C ASP A 129 -6.80 18.72 22.82
N LEU A 130 -6.03 19.04 21.77
CA LEU A 130 -5.34 20.31 21.65
C LEU A 130 -6.35 21.48 21.58
N GLY A 131 -7.39 21.32 20.76
CA GLY A 131 -8.50 22.28 20.69
C GLY A 131 -9.18 22.50 22.03
N ARG A 132 -9.33 21.45 22.84
CA ARG A 132 -9.82 21.57 24.21
C ARG A 132 -8.85 22.30 25.13
N LEU A 133 -7.55 22.05 24.99
CA LEU A 133 -6.51 22.70 25.81
C LEU A 133 -6.50 24.21 25.62
N ILE A 134 -6.72 24.68 24.39
CA ILE A 134 -6.77 26.12 24.03
C ILE A 134 -8.19 26.70 24.14
N GLY A 135 -9.16 25.95 24.67
CA GLY A 135 -10.52 26.44 24.90
C GLY A 135 -11.46 26.47 23.68
N LEU A 136 -11.04 25.98 22.51
CA LEU A 136 -11.86 25.94 21.29
C LEU A 136 -12.91 24.81 21.33
N VAL A 137 -12.62 23.70 22.00
CA VAL A 137 -13.50 22.54 22.08
C VAL A 137 -13.99 22.37 23.52
N PRO A 138 -15.29 22.42 23.79
CA PRO A 138 -15.82 22.23 25.15
C PRO A 138 -15.60 20.79 25.61
N SER A 139 -15.33 20.60 26.90
CA SER A 139 -15.09 19.27 27.48
C SER A 139 -16.30 18.34 27.36
N THR A 140 -17.50 18.90 27.34
CA THR A 140 -18.77 18.19 27.15
C THR A 140 -18.89 17.55 25.77
N PHE A 141 -18.25 18.14 24.75
CA PHE A 141 -18.23 17.59 23.39
C PHE A 141 -17.46 16.25 23.29
N LEU A 142 -16.49 16.02 24.19
CA LEU A 142 -15.64 14.83 24.20
C LEU A 142 -16.00 13.81 25.27
N ARG A 143 -17.13 14.01 25.96
CA ARG A 143 -17.58 13.10 27.04
C ARG A 143 -19.07 12.81 26.93
N HIS A 144 -19.41 11.51 26.72
CA HIS A 144 -20.81 11.05 26.60
C HIS A 144 -21.63 11.91 25.66
N SER A 145 -21.05 12.26 24.51
CA SER A 145 -21.59 13.26 23.59
C SER A 145 -22.09 12.62 22.29
N VAL A 146 -23.40 12.73 22.05
CA VAL A 146 -24.00 12.32 20.78
C VAL A 146 -23.42 13.13 19.60
N PRO A 147 -23.37 14.49 19.66
CA PRO A 147 -22.76 15.27 18.58
C PRO A 147 -21.29 14.95 18.36
N GLY A 148 -20.50 14.78 19.43
CA GLY A 148 -19.10 14.40 19.34
C GLY A 148 -18.91 13.04 18.69
N THR A 149 -19.77 12.08 19.01
CA THR A 149 -19.74 10.75 18.38
C THR A 149 -20.02 10.83 16.88
N PHE A 150 -21.11 11.51 16.48
CA PHE A 150 -21.42 11.72 15.05
C PHE A 150 -20.32 12.46 14.31
N PHE A 151 -19.70 13.45 14.94
CA PHE A 151 -18.57 14.17 14.35
C PHE A 151 -17.39 13.24 14.08
N VAL A 152 -16.94 12.46 15.08
CA VAL A 152 -15.78 11.57 14.93
C VAL A 152 -16.04 10.50 13.89
N PHE A 153 -17.17 9.78 13.97
CA PHE A 153 -17.49 8.74 12.99
C PHE A 153 -17.78 9.31 11.59
N GLY A 154 -18.48 10.43 11.51
CA GLY A 154 -18.80 11.12 10.27
C GLY A 154 -17.54 11.65 9.58
N PHE A 155 -16.60 12.24 10.33
CA PHE A 155 -15.33 12.72 9.79
C PHE A 155 -14.49 11.57 9.23
N ILE A 156 -14.31 10.49 10.00
CA ILE A 156 -13.56 9.31 9.53
C ILE A 156 -14.25 8.68 8.33
N GLY A 157 -15.58 8.50 8.38
CA GLY A 157 -16.35 7.96 7.26
C GLY A 157 -16.23 8.81 6.00
N ALA A 158 -16.35 10.14 6.11
CA ALA A 158 -16.18 11.06 4.98
C ALA A 158 -14.77 11.01 4.39
N LEU A 159 -13.74 10.96 5.26
CA LEU A 159 -12.33 10.87 4.83
C LEU A 159 -12.08 9.60 4.03
N PHE A 160 -12.54 8.44 4.53
CA PHE A 160 -12.37 7.17 3.84
C PHE A 160 -13.20 7.06 2.57
N THR A 161 -14.42 7.59 2.57
CA THR A 161 -15.26 7.65 1.35
C THR A 161 -14.60 8.52 0.28
N TYR A 162 -14.09 9.69 0.66
CA TYR A 162 -13.34 10.55 -0.24
C TYR A 162 -12.11 9.85 -0.82
N GLY A 163 -11.30 9.24 0.04
CA GLY A 163 -10.11 8.49 -0.37
C GLY A 163 -10.46 7.34 -1.33
N TYR A 164 -11.52 6.59 -1.03
CA TYR A 164 -12.00 5.50 -1.87
C TYR A 164 -12.44 5.99 -3.26
N VAL A 165 -13.28 7.00 -3.32
CA VAL A 165 -13.75 7.58 -4.59
C VAL A 165 -12.57 8.12 -5.39
N HIS A 166 -11.67 8.85 -4.74
CA HIS A 166 -10.48 9.41 -5.39
C HIS A 166 -9.53 8.33 -5.92
N TYR A 167 -9.33 7.24 -5.17
CA TYR A 167 -8.51 6.12 -5.60
C TYR A 167 -8.99 5.48 -6.90
N TYR A 168 -10.30 5.29 -7.07
CA TYR A 168 -10.87 4.70 -8.27
C TYR A 168 -10.97 5.67 -9.45
N HIS A 169 -10.87 6.96 -9.21
CA HIS A 169 -10.87 7.98 -10.25
C HIS A 169 -9.45 8.17 -10.82
N LYS A 170 -9.07 7.31 -11.76
CA LYS A 170 -7.76 7.40 -12.42
C LYS A 170 -7.77 8.55 -13.43
N VAL A 171 -6.79 9.44 -13.32
CA VAL A 171 -6.66 10.63 -14.18
C VAL A 171 -5.39 10.50 -15.02
N ARG A 172 -5.53 10.80 -16.31
CA ARG A 172 -4.39 10.96 -17.22
C ARG A 172 -3.69 12.29 -16.91
N VAL A 173 -2.38 12.23 -16.72
CA VAL A 173 -1.53 13.42 -16.59
C VAL A 173 -0.56 13.46 -17.77
N GLU A 174 -0.61 14.51 -18.55
CA GLU A 174 0.30 14.72 -19.66
C GLU A 174 1.47 15.60 -19.22
N ILE A 175 2.69 15.13 -19.47
CA ILE A 175 3.91 15.83 -19.13
C ILE A 175 4.73 16.00 -20.41
N VAL A 176 4.97 17.22 -20.83
CA VAL A 176 5.82 17.52 -21.98
C VAL A 176 7.25 17.75 -21.49
N LEU A 177 8.17 16.88 -21.93
CA LEU A 177 9.57 16.97 -21.59
C LEU A 177 10.36 17.51 -22.79
N PRO A 178 10.92 18.73 -22.73
CA PRO A 178 11.74 19.26 -23.80
C PRO A 178 13.07 18.50 -23.89
N SER A 179 13.38 17.97 -25.07
CA SER A 179 14.69 17.34 -25.33
C SER A 179 15.75 18.38 -25.70
N ARG A 180 16.93 18.27 -25.08
CA ARG A 180 18.09 19.10 -25.46
C ARG A 180 18.79 18.60 -26.74
N LYS A 181 18.51 17.36 -27.15
CA LYS A 181 19.02 16.76 -28.37
C LYS A 181 17.92 16.71 -29.42
N PRO A 182 18.22 17.00 -30.71
CA PRO A 182 17.22 16.86 -31.75
C PRO A 182 16.79 15.39 -31.86
N LEU A 183 15.49 15.17 -31.79
CA LEU A 183 14.86 13.86 -32.01
C LEU A 183 14.30 13.88 -33.44
N PRO A 184 14.40 12.77 -34.21
CA PRO A 184 13.85 12.68 -35.55
C PRO A 184 12.34 12.91 -35.56
N GLN A 185 11.65 12.45 -34.52
CA GLN A 185 10.23 12.65 -34.29
C GLN A 185 9.93 12.69 -32.78
N PRO A 186 8.82 13.30 -32.36
CA PRO A 186 8.37 13.24 -30.95
C PRO A 186 8.12 11.79 -30.53
N CYS A 187 8.62 11.41 -29.35
CA CYS A 187 8.38 10.09 -28.76
C CYS A 187 7.36 10.20 -27.63
N LYS A 188 6.41 9.29 -27.57
CA LYS A 188 5.36 9.22 -26.54
C LYS A 188 5.61 8.03 -25.63
N PHE A 189 5.81 8.31 -24.35
CA PHE A 189 5.99 7.29 -23.32
C PHE A 189 4.81 7.29 -22.37
N VAL A 190 4.38 6.10 -21.93
CA VAL A 190 3.46 5.95 -20.79
C VAL A 190 4.25 5.43 -19.61
N LEU A 191 4.15 6.12 -18.47
CA LEU A 191 4.77 5.72 -17.21
C LEU A 191 3.70 5.21 -16.25
N LEU A 192 3.92 4.01 -15.72
CA LEU A 192 3.12 3.43 -14.65
C LEU A 192 3.98 3.19 -13.43
N SER A 193 3.41 3.40 -12.23
CA SER A 193 4.03 3.03 -10.96
C SER A 193 3.00 2.40 -10.04
N ASP A 194 3.47 1.67 -9.03
CA ASP A 194 2.67 1.18 -7.90
C ASP A 194 1.40 0.44 -8.31
N MET A 195 1.52 -0.51 -9.22
CA MET A 195 0.37 -1.27 -9.73
C MET A 195 -0.23 -2.20 -8.67
N HIS A 196 0.58 -2.68 -7.71
CA HIS A 196 0.15 -3.54 -6.59
C HIS A 196 -0.83 -4.65 -7.03
N LEU A 197 -0.45 -5.39 -8.09
CA LEU A 197 -1.27 -6.47 -8.61
C LEU A 197 -1.30 -7.64 -7.61
N GLY A 198 -2.49 -8.07 -7.21
CA GLY A 198 -2.62 -9.14 -6.23
C GLY A 198 -4.00 -9.26 -5.62
N TYR A 199 -4.09 -8.96 -4.32
CA TYR A 199 -5.37 -9.05 -3.60
C TYR A 199 -6.28 -7.85 -3.86
N HIS A 200 -5.71 -6.66 -3.96
CA HIS A 200 -6.46 -5.42 -4.17
C HIS A 200 -6.74 -5.18 -5.64
N ASN A 201 -5.71 -5.06 -6.46
CA ASN A 201 -5.84 -4.84 -7.89
C ASN A 201 -5.86 -6.17 -8.63
N THR A 202 -6.98 -6.45 -9.27
CA THR A 202 -7.25 -7.74 -9.93
C THR A 202 -6.83 -7.71 -11.40
N ARG A 203 -6.90 -8.89 -12.05
CA ARG A 203 -6.73 -9.01 -13.52
C ARG A 203 -7.68 -8.09 -14.29
N HIS A 204 -8.89 -7.89 -13.79
CA HIS A 204 -9.87 -7.02 -14.43
C HIS A 204 -9.44 -5.54 -14.41
N ASP A 205 -8.85 -5.11 -13.29
CA ASP A 205 -8.33 -3.75 -13.16
C ASP A 205 -7.11 -3.54 -14.07
N LEU A 206 -6.21 -4.52 -14.13
CA LEU A 206 -5.09 -4.50 -15.08
C LEU A 206 -5.56 -4.43 -16.54
N ALA A 207 -6.59 -5.18 -16.91
CA ALA A 207 -7.12 -5.15 -18.28
C ALA A 207 -7.60 -3.74 -18.66
N LYS A 208 -8.34 -3.07 -17.77
CA LYS A 208 -8.76 -1.67 -17.98
C LYS A 208 -7.58 -0.73 -18.15
N TRP A 209 -6.52 -0.89 -17.33
CA TRP A 209 -5.33 -0.03 -17.46
C TRP A 209 -4.59 -0.26 -18.77
N VAL A 210 -4.51 -1.52 -19.21
CA VAL A 210 -3.95 -1.86 -20.51
C VAL A 210 -4.76 -1.25 -21.65
N ASP A 211 -6.11 -1.24 -21.56
CA ASP A 211 -6.96 -0.59 -22.56
C ASP A 211 -6.69 0.92 -22.61
N PHE A 212 -6.54 1.59 -21.45
CA PHE A 212 -6.16 3.01 -21.40
C PHE A 212 -4.78 3.27 -22.03
N ILE A 213 -3.80 2.40 -21.75
CA ILE A 213 -2.44 2.52 -22.33
C ILE A 213 -2.49 2.36 -23.84
N ASN A 214 -3.21 1.33 -24.31
CA ASN A 214 -3.30 1.06 -25.75
C ASN A 214 -4.01 2.20 -26.50
N ALA A 215 -5.00 2.84 -25.89
CA ALA A 215 -5.69 3.99 -26.45
C ALA A 215 -4.78 5.23 -26.64
N GLU A 216 -3.68 5.31 -25.89
CA GLU A 216 -2.69 6.36 -26.01
C GLU A 216 -1.69 6.16 -27.17
N HIS A 217 -1.64 4.95 -27.77
CA HIS A 217 -0.68 4.58 -28.81
C HIS A 217 0.76 5.00 -28.48
N PRO A 218 1.33 4.55 -27.31
CA PRO A 218 2.66 4.93 -26.89
C PRO A 218 3.74 4.22 -27.69
N ASP A 219 4.89 4.87 -27.89
CA ASP A 219 6.10 4.24 -28.47
C ASP A 219 6.74 3.24 -27.48
N ALA A 220 6.61 3.52 -26.16
CA ALA A 220 7.01 2.58 -25.12
C ALA A 220 6.25 2.79 -23.83
N VAL A 221 6.16 1.70 -23.02
CA VAL A 221 5.58 1.71 -21.69
C VAL A 221 6.69 1.46 -20.67
N LEU A 222 6.81 2.37 -19.70
CA LEU A 222 7.77 2.30 -18.60
C LEU A 222 7.02 1.92 -17.32
N ILE A 223 7.52 0.93 -16.60
CA ILE A 223 6.95 0.50 -15.33
C ILE A 223 7.99 0.75 -14.23
N ALA A 224 7.65 1.63 -13.28
CA ALA A 224 8.52 2.03 -12.19
C ALA A 224 8.00 1.45 -10.86
N GLY A 225 8.66 0.41 -10.38
CA GLY A 225 8.44 -0.19 -9.05
C GLY A 225 7.10 -0.93 -8.87
N ASP A 226 6.95 -1.52 -7.74
CA ASP A 226 5.80 -2.19 -7.09
C ASP A 226 4.70 -2.76 -8.02
N ILE A 227 5.13 -3.68 -8.91
CA ILE A 227 4.23 -4.31 -9.88
C ILE A 227 3.28 -5.29 -9.17
N ALA A 228 3.78 -6.03 -8.18
CA ALA A 228 3.03 -7.09 -7.52
C ALA A 228 3.03 -6.92 -6.00
N ASP A 229 1.87 -7.17 -5.39
CA ASP A 229 1.72 -7.29 -3.95
C ASP A 229 2.43 -8.55 -3.39
N PHE A 230 2.39 -8.74 -2.08
CA PHE A 230 3.05 -9.79 -1.28
C PHE A 230 2.97 -11.22 -1.84
N SER A 231 2.09 -11.52 -2.78
CA SER A 231 1.90 -12.86 -3.32
C SER A 231 2.08 -12.95 -4.84
N ILE A 232 3.33 -13.03 -5.28
CA ILE A 232 3.70 -13.42 -6.65
C ILE A 232 3.17 -14.82 -7.00
N ASN A 233 3.04 -15.73 -6.02
CA ASN A 233 2.55 -17.09 -6.22
C ASN A 233 1.13 -17.17 -6.80
N ARG A 234 0.25 -16.21 -6.49
CA ARG A 234 -1.11 -16.16 -7.06
C ARG A 234 -1.13 -15.62 -8.49
N CYS A 235 -0.26 -14.68 -8.81
CA CYS A 235 -0.10 -14.21 -10.18
C CYS A 235 0.41 -15.33 -11.09
N SER A 236 1.36 -16.14 -10.61
CA SER A 236 1.95 -17.26 -11.34
C SER A 236 0.97 -18.42 -11.54
N LYS A 237 0.24 -18.86 -10.51
CA LYS A 237 -0.65 -20.04 -10.55
C LYS A 237 -1.94 -19.86 -11.37
N ARG A 238 -2.35 -18.63 -11.69
CA ARG A 238 -3.63 -18.32 -12.36
C ARG A 238 -3.49 -17.82 -13.80
N GLY A 239 -2.38 -18.08 -14.48
CA GLY A 239 -2.24 -17.75 -15.90
C GLY A 239 -2.26 -16.24 -16.23
N TRP A 240 -1.72 -15.40 -15.36
CA TRP A 240 -1.58 -13.96 -15.62
C TRP A 240 -0.63 -13.67 -16.80
N ARG A 241 0.26 -14.61 -17.14
CA ARG A 241 1.22 -14.48 -18.25
C ARG A 241 0.59 -14.22 -19.62
N PRO A 242 -0.51 -14.93 -20.04
CA PRO A 242 -1.03 -14.76 -21.39
C PRO A 242 -1.58 -13.35 -21.68
N ASN A 243 -2.07 -12.65 -20.66
CA ASN A 243 -2.67 -11.32 -20.86
C ASN A 243 -1.62 -10.20 -20.91
N PHE A 244 -0.49 -10.38 -20.24
CA PHE A 244 0.62 -9.45 -20.34
C PHE A 244 1.27 -9.52 -21.74
N ASP A 245 1.43 -10.75 -22.30
CA ASP A 245 1.99 -10.96 -23.61
C ASP A 245 1.02 -10.57 -24.76
N ALA A 246 -0.29 -10.75 -24.57
CA ALA A 246 -1.29 -10.46 -25.60
C ALA A 246 -1.66 -8.96 -25.70
N SER A 247 -1.53 -8.22 -24.60
CA SER A 247 -1.92 -6.81 -24.54
C SER A 247 -0.77 -5.83 -24.78
N MET A 248 0.46 -6.24 -24.49
CA MET A 248 1.68 -5.49 -24.85
C MET A 248 2.27 -6.09 -26.15
N ARG A 249 1.61 -5.88 -27.28
CA ARG A 249 2.28 -6.10 -28.55
C ARG A 249 3.42 -5.08 -28.64
N PRO A 250 4.68 -5.52 -28.80
CA PRO A 250 5.73 -4.57 -29.11
C PRO A 250 5.33 -3.91 -30.43
N PHE A 251 5.21 -2.60 -30.40
CA PHE A 251 5.12 -1.81 -31.60
C PHE A 251 6.44 -2.02 -32.35
N MET A 252 6.47 -2.94 -33.31
CA MET A 252 7.52 -2.94 -34.33
C MET A 252 7.05 -1.98 -35.41
N PRO A 253 7.80 -0.89 -35.67
CA PRO A 253 7.56 -0.10 -36.85
C PRO A 253 7.78 -1.01 -38.07
N ALA A 254 6.85 -0.93 -39.02
CA ALA A 254 6.94 -1.59 -40.30
C ALA A 254 8.16 -1.08 -41.12
#